data_be22c36c160b6b031036b803a738a409
#
_entry.id   be22c36c160b6b031036b803a738a409
#
_cell.length_a   1.000
_cell.length_b   1.000
_cell.length_c   1.000
_cell.angle_alpha   90.00
_cell.angle_beta   90.00
_cell.angle_gamma   90.00
#
_symmetry.space_group_name_H-M   'P 1'
#
loop_
_entity.id
_entity.type
_entity.pdbx_description
1 polymer ?
#
loop_
_entity_poly.entity_id
_entity_poly.type
_entity_poly.pdbx_seq_one_letter_code
_entity_poly.pdbx_strand_id
1 'polypeptide(L)'
;MMADINSSIPSTLTDDAAGMPDMRNKKIMLGFWQNWPAGNSDGYQQGQFANMNLTDIPEAYNVIAVAFMKGEGIPTFKPYNLSDAEFRRQVGVLNCQGRAVLISLGGADAHIALKTGDEDKLKDEIIRLVETYGFDGLDIDLEQTAINAANNKTVLPTALKKVKDYYAAQGKNFIISMAPEFPYLRTAGNYLDYISALEGYYDFIAPQYYNQGGDGLWVDEANGGEGAWITQNDDTVKEDFLYYLTESLVTGTRNYTKIPPDKFVIGLPSNVDAAASGYVVDPQAVYRAFSRLDANNLSIKGLMTWSVNWDNGKSKTGVAYNWEFAKRYTQLIQGGVLPPQPEKPNAPTALTVSALTATSLQLSWSAATGINPVVSYTVYRNGNAIGQTGSLSLQDRGLTANTQYSYFVTATDSKGNQSLPSSSLTVKTTDDGTTPPNPGITEWEINHAYKAGDIVTYQGKKYTCIQSHTSNAGWTPTAAFTLWQLIA
;
A
#
# COMPACT_ATOMS: atom_id res chain seq x y z
N MET A 1 37.70 -27.84 -22.89
CA MET A 1 38.32 -26.50 -22.96
C MET A 1 37.27 -25.49 -22.65
N MET A 2 37.14 -25.11 -21.39
CA MET A 2 36.31 -23.97 -20.96
C MET A 2 37.18 -22.72 -21.08
N ALA A 3 36.73 -21.77 -21.87
CA ALA A 3 37.43 -20.50 -22.03
C ALA A 3 37.02 -19.61 -20.84
N ASP A 4 38.00 -19.27 -20.02
CA ASP A 4 37.90 -18.22 -19.00
C ASP A 4 37.66 -16.87 -19.68
N ILE A 5 36.46 -16.34 -19.55
CA ILE A 5 36.17 -14.93 -19.87
C ILE A 5 36.42 -14.11 -18.61
N ASN A 6 37.71 -13.92 -18.31
CA ASN A 6 38.13 -12.85 -17.39
C ASN A 6 38.14 -11.55 -18.21
N SER A 7 37.01 -10.86 -18.31
CA SER A 7 37.00 -9.49 -18.83
C SER A 7 37.67 -8.57 -17.81
N SER A 8 38.93 -8.26 -18.05
CA SER A 8 39.67 -7.23 -17.35
C SER A 8 38.94 -5.90 -17.46
N ILE A 9 38.34 -5.41 -16.37
CA ILE A 9 37.84 -4.04 -16.23
C ILE A 9 39.04 -3.10 -16.42
N PRO A 10 38.99 -2.12 -17.35
CA PRO A 10 40.05 -1.16 -17.52
C PRO A 10 40.32 -0.39 -16.24
N SER A 11 41.57 -0.30 -15.81
CA SER A 11 42.03 0.35 -14.57
C SER A 11 42.05 1.90 -14.64
N THR A 12 41.36 2.49 -15.61
CA THR A 12 41.17 3.95 -15.74
C THR A 12 39.69 4.27 -15.94
N LEU A 13 38.85 3.94 -14.92
CA LEU A 13 37.54 4.52 -14.86
C LEU A 13 37.71 5.97 -14.42
N THR A 14 37.34 6.91 -15.29
CA THR A 14 37.08 8.31 -14.91
C THR A 14 36.09 8.28 -13.76
N ASP A 15 36.29 9.17 -12.77
CA ASP A 15 35.34 9.32 -11.68
C ASP A 15 34.10 10.05 -12.23
N ASP A 16 33.10 9.29 -12.64
CA ASP A 16 31.84 9.82 -13.23
C ASP A 16 30.80 10.16 -12.14
N ALA A 17 31.11 9.94 -10.86
CA ALA A 17 30.23 10.27 -9.76
C ALA A 17 30.01 11.80 -9.65
N ALA A 18 28.85 12.20 -9.16
CA ALA A 18 28.32 13.56 -9.20
C ALA A 18 28.21 14.11 -10.66
N GLY A 19 27.93 13.22 -11.58
CA GLY A 19 27.72 13.55 -13.00
C GLY A 19 26.46 14.35 -13.24
N MET A 20 25.49 14.27 -12.34
CA MET A 20 24.18 14.94 -12.37
C MET A 20 23.50 14.80 -13.75
N PRO A 21 23.19 13.55 -14.17
CA PRO A 21 22.58 13.30 -15.47
C PRO A 21 21.23 14.01 -15.58
N ASP A 22 20.97 14.58 -16.74
CA ASP A 22 19.74 15.35 -16.99
C ASP A 22 18.51 14.41 -17.03
N MET A 23 17.62 14.55 -16.07
CA MET A 23 16.38 13.79 -15.93
C MET A 23 15.12 14.60 -16.27
N ARG A 24 15.26 15.88 -16.68
CA ARG A 24 14.11 16.79 -16.89
C ARG A 24 13.14 16.28 -17.93
N ASN A 25 13.63 15.80 -19.06
CA ASN A 25 12.82 15.35 -20.21
C ASN A 25 12.70 13.83 -20.29
N LYS A 26 13.07 13.10 -19.23
CA LYS A 26 12.97 11.63 -19.17
C LYS A 26 11.78 11.22 -18.32
N LYS A 27 11.12 10.13 -18.73
CA LYS A 27 10.30 9.35 -17.81
C LYS A 27 11.23 8.71 -16.78
N ILE A 28 10.77 8.62 -15.54
CA ILE A 28 11.60 8.07 -14.44
C ILE A 28 10.93 6.88 -13.76
N MET A 29 11.76 5.93 -13.37
CA MET A 29 11.45 4.92 -12.37
C MET A 29 12.40 5.16 -11.21
N LEU A 30 11.86 5.75 -10.14
CA LEU A 30 12.59 6.04 -8.91
C LEU A 30 12.50 4.83 -7.98
N GLY A 31 13.62 4.36 -7.47
CA GLY A 31 13.66 3.34 -6.44
C GLY A 31 14.40 3.81 -5.19
N PHE A 32 13.79 3.69 -4.02
CA PHE A 32 14.49 3.91 -2.76
C PHE A 32 15.41 2.73 -2.45
N TRP A 33 16.66 3.00 -2.08
CA TRP A 33 17.64 2.00 -1.63
C TRP A 33 17.91 2.16 -0.14
N GLN A 34 17.77 1.07 0.62
CA GLN A 34 17.88 1.05 2.07
C GLN A 34 19.32 0.90 2.54
N ASN A 35 19.86 1.93 3.22
CA ASN A 35 21.22 1.97 3.77
C ASN A 35 21.29 1.37 5.18
N TRP A 36 20.70 0.17 5.38
CA TRP A 36 20.79 -0.61 6.62
C TRP A 36 20.60 -2.09 6.33
N PRO A 37 21.10 -3.00 7.20
CA PRO A 37 20.98 -4.44 6.97
C PRO A 37 19.54 -4.92 7.16
N ALA A 38 19.16 -5.94 6.38
CA ALA A 38 17.90 -6.64 6.55
C ALA A 38 17.88 -7.44 7.86
N GLY A 39 16.78 -7.33 8.59
CA GLY A 39 16.45 -8.22 9.71
C GLY A 39 15.81 -9.53 9.23
N ASN A 40 15.23 -10.30 10.14
CA ASN A 40 14.67 -11.62 9.82
C ASN A 40 13.20 -11.62 9.41
N SER A 41 12.46 -10.54 9.70
CA SER A 41 11.01 -10.46 9.47
C SER A 41 10.57 -9.00 9.40
N ASP A 42 11.26 -8.19 8.58
CA ASP A 42 11.07 -6.73 8.52
C ASP A 42 9.77 -6.33 7.81
N GLY A 43 9.23 -7.23 6.97
CA GLY A 43 8.07 -6.96 6.14
C GLY A 43 6.75 -7.00 6.88
N TYR A 44 5.78 -6.28 6.38
CA TYR A 44 4.41 -6.25 6.90
C TYR A 44 3.72 -7.64 6.86
N GLN A 45 4.13 -8.51 5.93
CA GLN A 45 3.73 -9.92 5.86
C GLN A 45 4.84 -10.87 6.38
N GLN A 46 5.80 -10.32 7.18
CA GLN A 46 6.93 -11.05 7.76
C GLN A 46 7.94 -11.58 6.73
N GLY A 47 8.00 -10.99 5.55
CA GLY A 47 9.06 -11.20 4.57
C GLY A 47 10.36 -10.50 4.99
N GLN A 48 11.36 -10.58 4.12
CA GLN A 48 12.67 -9.99 4.31
C GLN A 48 13.12 -9.26 3.04
N PHE A 49 13.57 -8.02 3.17
CA PHE A 49 14.16 -7.32 2.03
C PHE A 49 15.59 -7.81 1.73
N ALA A 50 16.10 -7.53 0.53
CA ALA A 50 17.43 -7.96 0.14
C ALA A 50 18.50 -6.97 0.58
N ASN A 51 19.61 -7.48 1.12
CA ASN A 51 20.86 -6.71 1.19
C ASN A 51 21.50 -6.69 -0.22
N MET A 52 21.83 -5.51 -0.73
CA MET A 52 22.38 -5.38 -2.08
C MET A 52 23.25 -4.15 -2.23
N ASN A 53 24.10 -4.13 -3.24
CA ASN A 53 24.84 -2.96 -3.69
C ASN A 53 23.99 -2.09 -4.63
N LEU A 54 24.37 -0.81 -4.82
CA LEU A 54 23.74 0.04 -5.82
C LEU A 54 23.87 -0.53 -7.23
N THR A 55 24.99 -1.18 -7.54
CA THR A 55 25.27 -1.81 -8.84
C THR A 55 24.44 -3.05 -9.14
N ASP A 56 23.76 -3.62 -8.14
CA ASP A 56 22.87 -4.77 -8.32
C ASP A 56 21.46 -4.35 -8.78
N ILE A 57 21.14 -3.04 -8.70
CA ILE A 57 19.83 -2.50 -9.04
C ILE A 57 19.64 -2.51 -10.57
N PRO A 58 18.55 -3.11 -11.10
CA PRO A 58 18.26 -3.15 -12.53
C PRO A 58 18.25 -1.77 -13.18
N GLU A 59 18.69 -1.69 -14.44
CA GLU A 59 18.74 -0.45 -15.23
C GLU A 59 17.35 0.19 -15.46
N ALA A 60 16.28 -0.57 -15.24
CA ALA A 60 14.92 -0.05 -15.23
C ALA A 60 14.74 1.14 -14.25
N TYR A 61 15.43 1.07 -13.11
CA TYR A 61 15.48 2.18 -12.15
C TYR A 61 16.52 3.20 -12.59
N ASN A 62 16.09 4.27 -13.20
CA ASN A 62 16.99 5.31 -13.70
C ASN A 62 17.21 6.48 -12.73
N VAL A 63 16.49 6.50 -11.60
CA VAL A 63 16.76 7.36 -10.44
C VAL A 63 16.74 6.49 -9.18
N ILE A 64 17.74 6.62 -8.33
CA ILE A 64 17.83 5.93 -7.05
C ILE A 64 17.87 6.97 -5.92
N ALA A 65 17.02 6.84 -4.90
CA ALA A 65 17.07 7.63 -3.68
C ALA A 65 17.67 6.78 -2.55
N VAL A 66 18.81 7.21 -2.02
CA VAL A 66 19.51 6.52 -0.94
C VAL A 66 18.90 6.93 0.40
N ALA A 67 18.27 6.00 1.09
CA ALA A 67 17.64 6.20 2.38
C ALA A 67 18.62 5.88 3.53
N PHE A 68 18.97 6.79 4.49
CA PHE A 68 18.54 8.18 4.56
C PHE A 68 19.68 9.06 5.10
N MET A 69 19.65 10.34 4.74
CA MET A 69 20.36 11.42 5.44
C MET A 69 19.54 11.81 6.67
N LYS A 70 20.08 11.61 7.85
CA LYS A 70 19.40 11.89 9.12
C LYS A 70 20.39 12.17 10.26
N GLY A 71 19.87 12.48 11.42
CA GLY A 71 20.65 12.78 12.63
C GLY A 71 20.21 14.07 13.31
N GLU A 72 20.61 14.23 14.58
CA GLU A 72 20.35 15.45 15.34
C GLU A 72 21.23 16.62 14.86
N GLY A 73 20.72 17.84 14.88
CA GLY A 73 21.40 19.03 14.39
C GLY A 73 21.39 19.11 12.87
N ILE A 74 22.57 19.20 12.24
CA ILE A 74 22.68 19.13 10.78
C ILE A 74 22.69 17.66 10.38
N PRO A 75 21.66 17.19 9.64
CA PRO A 75 21.59 15.79 9.21
C PRO A 75 22.78 15.43 8.30
N THR A 76 23.23 14.19 8.37
CA THR A 76 24.35 13.67 7.59
C THR A 76 24.09 12.25 7.10
N PHE A 77 25.04 11.70 6.35
CA PHE A 77 24.96 10.35 5.79
C PHE A 77 26.31 9.63 5.87
N LYS A 78 26.25 8.32 6.05
CA LYS A 78 27.38 7.42 5.87
C LYS A 78 26.88 6.04 5.40
N PRO A 79 27.56 5.38 4.44
CA PRO A 79 27.27 4.01 4.08
C PRO A 79 27.44 3.06 5.27
N TYR A 80 26.51 2.12 5.48
CA TYR A 80 26.56 1.22 6.64
C TYR A 80 27.57 0.06 6.46
N ASN A 81 27.81 -0.39 5.22
CA ASN A 81 28.59 -1.60 4.91
C ASN A 81 29.67 -1.41 3.85
N LEU A 82 29.87 -0.20 3.35
CA LEU A 82 30.86 0.12 2.32
C LEU A 82 31.81 1.21 2.80
N SER A 83 33.03 1.23 2.26
CA SER A 83 33.88 2.40 2.39
C SER A 83 33.35 3.56 1.55
N ASP A 84 33.68 4.80 1.93
CA ASP A 84 33.25 6.00 1.21
C ASP A 84 33.70 5.93 -0.27
N ALA A 85 34.91 5.45 -0.53
CA ALA A 85 35.45 5.29 -1.87
C ALA A 85 34.69 4.23 -2.71
N GLU A 86 34.32 3.11 -2.09
CA GLU A 86 33.56 2.07 -2.80
C GLU A 86 32.12 2.51 -3.07
N PHE A 87 31.48 3.21 -2.12
CA PHE A 87 30.16 3.76 -2.34
C PHE A 87 30.17 4.77 -3.51
N ARG A 88 31.14 5.71 -3.52
CA ARG A 88 31.33 6.67 -4.61
C ARG A 88 31.56 5.97 -5.94
N ARG A 89 32.39 4.92 -5.97
CA ARG A 89 32.63 4.13 -7.18
C ARG A 89 31.32 3.53 -7.73
N GLN A 90 30.46 3.00 -6.87
CA GLN A 90 29.15 2.44 -7.29
C GLN A 90 28.25 3.53 -7.84
N VAL A 91 28.20 4.71 -7.25
CA VAL A 91 27.47 5.86 -7.80
C VAL A 91 28.01 6.23 -9.18
N GLY A 92 29.32 6.29 -9.38
CA GLY A 92 29.97 6.55 -10.66
C GLY A 92 29.56 5.53 -11.74
N VAL A 93 29.46 4.24 -11.39
CA VAL A 93 28.95 3.20 -12.30
C VAL A 93 27.52 3.51 -12.77
N LEU A 94 26.63 3.92 -11.87
CA LEU A 94 25.27 4.29 -12.23
C LEU A 94 25.23 5.55 -13.11
N ASN A 95 26.04 6.55 -12.78
CA ASN A 95 26.13 7.79 -13.58
C ASN A 95 26.64 7.52 -15.00
N CYS A 96 27.61 6.62 -15.19
CA CYS A 96 28.04 6.16 -16.52
C CYS A 96 26.89 5.58 -17.36
N GLN A 97 25.91 4.96 -16.69
CA GLN A 97 24.70 4.43 -17.32
C GLN A 97 23.64 5.53 -17.55
N GLY A 98 23.91 6.77 -17.20
CA GLY A 98 22.95 7.89 -17.29
C GLY A 98 21.84 7.82 -16.23
N ARG A 99 22.09 7.15 -15.11
CA ARG A 99 21.21 6.98 -13.95
C ARG A 99 21.61 7.98 -12.86
N ALA A 100 20.63 8.61 -12.20
CA ALA A 100 20.89 9.54 -11.11
C ALA A 100 20.78 8.88 -9.74
N VAL A 101 21.64 9.28 -8.79
CA VAL A 101 21.62 8.81 -7.41
C VAL A 101 21.43 10.00 -6.48
N LEU A 102 20.30 10.05 -5.78
CA LEU A 102 19.96 11.10 -4.84
C LEU A 102 20.22 10.64 -3.40
N ILE A 103 20.54 11.56 -2.50
CA ILE A 103 20.42 11.29 -1.06
C ILE A 103 19.04 11.70 -0.58
N SER A 104 18.30 10.81 0.09
CA SER A 104 16.99 11.14 0.67
C SER A 104 17.14 11.61 2.12
N LEU A 105 16.55 12.77 2.41
CA LEU A 105 16.57 13.41 3.73
C LEU A 105 15.27 13.09 4.46
N GLY A 106 15.33 12.33 5.54
CA GLY A 106 14.14 12.06 6.34
C GLY A 106 13.90 10.59 6.64
N GLY A 107 12.72 10.11 6.26
CA GLY A 107 12.15 8.80 6.60
C GLY A 107 11.32 8.84 7.87
N ALA A 108 10.52 7.79 8.10
CA ALA A 108 9.48 7.72 9.13
C ALA A 108 9.97 7.96 10.58
N ASP A 109 11.23 7.62 10.89
CA ASP A 109 11.84 7.75 12.22
C ASP A 109 12.83 8.92 12.33
N ALA A 110 12.85 9.82 11.35
CA ALA A 110 13.81 10.93 11.33
C ALA A 110 13.38 12.09 12.24
N HIS A 111 14.26 12.46 13.16
CA HIS A 111 14.08 13.61 14.04
C HIS A 111 14.88 14.82 13.52
N ILE A 112 14.42 15.42 12.41
CA ILE A 112 15.07 16.57 11.79
C ILE A 112 14.41 17.84 12.28
N ALA A 113 15.20 18.74 12.92
CA ALA A 113 14.74 19.99 13.51
C ALA A 113 15.75 21.11 13.27
N LEU A 114 15.78 21.63 12.04
CA LEU A 114 16.68 22.70 11.61
C LEU A 114 16.30 24.05 12.24
N LYS A 115 17.29 24.84 12.62
CA LYS A 115 17.10 26.16 13.25
C LYS A 115 17.52 27.27 12.29
N THR A 116 16.90 28.42 12.42
CA THR A 116 17.33 29.62 11.70
C THR A 116 18.84 29.84 11.92
N GLY A 117 19.58 30.02 10.84
CA GLY A 117 21.04 30.12 10.82
C GLY A 117 21.78 28.82 10.52
N ASP A 118 21.05 27.71 10.29
CA ASP A 118 21.63 26.44 9.86
C ASP A 118 21.69 26.30 8.31
N GLU A 119 21.19 27.30 7.55
CA GLU A 119 21.08 27.24 6.08
C GLU A 119 22.44 26.99 5.42
N ASP A 120 23.48 27.70 5.82
CA ASP A 120 24.83 27.55 5.24
C ASP A 120 25.50 26.26 5.69
N LYS A 121 25.32 25.87 6.96
CA LYS A 121 25.85 24.59 7.47
C LYS A 121 25.23 23.40 6.74
N LEU A 122 23.93 23.44 6.53
CA LEU A 122 23.21 22.38 5.78
C LEU A 122 23.65 22.36 4.30
N LYS A 123 23.75 23.54 3.66
CA LYS A 123 24.30 23.65 2.31
C LYS A 123 25.70 23.03 2.22
N ASP A 124 26.61 23.40 3.13
CA ASP A 124 27.98 22.91 3.15
C ASP A 124 28.02 21.40 3.37
N GLU A 125 27.17 20.86 4.24
CA GLU A 125 27.07 19.42 4.47
C GLU A 125 26.55 18.69 3.21
N ILE A 126 25.52 19.21 2.53
CA ILE A 126 25.03 18.60 1.28
C ILE A 126 26.13 18.60 0.21
N ILE A 127 26.85 19.72 0.05
CA ILE A 127 27.98 19.78 -0.89
C ILE A 127 29.05 18.76 -0.50
N ARG A 128 29.42 18.66 0.78
CA ARG A 128 30.37 17.66 1.28
C ARG A 128 29.94 16.23 0.93
N LEU A 129 28.63 15.91 1.09
CA LEU A 129 28.10 14.61 0.74
C LEU A 129 28.18 14.34 -0.77
N VAL A 130 27.89 15.32 -1.61
CA VAL A 130 28.06 15.22 -3.06
C VAL A 130 29.52 14.98 -3.42
N GLU A 131 30.45 15.77 -2.87
CA GLU A 131 31.89 15.63 -3.14
C GLU A 131 32.47 14.30 -2.60
N THR A 132 31.93 13.79 -1.50
CA THR A 132 32.40 12.53 -0.89
C THR A 132 31.80 11.31 -1.60
N TYR A 133 30.50 11.28 -1.83
CA TYR A 133 29.78 10.08 -2.26
C TYR A 133 29.29 10.13 -3.70
N GLY A 134 29.31 11.32 -4.34
CA GLY A 134 28.92 11.46 -5.73
C GLY A 134 27.44 11.63 -5.98
N PHE A 135 26.64 12.03 -5.00
CA PHE A 135 25.20 12.21 -5.19
C PHE A 135 24.89 13.28 -6.25
N ASP A 136 23.81 13.03 -7.00
CA ASP A 136 23.33 13.89 -8.09
C ASP A 136 22.24 14.86 -7.63
N GLY A 137 21.79 14.74 -6.40
CA GLY A 137 20.69 15.54 -5.88
C GLY A 137 20.27 15.14 -4.47
N LEU A 138 19.19 15.76 -4.00
CA LEU A 138 18.57 15.44 -2.71
C LEU A 138 17.05 15.28 -2.89
N ASP A 139 16.53 14.23 -2.26
CA ASP A 139 15.12 13.97 -2.09
C ASP A 139 14.66 14.39 -0.68
N ILE A 140 13.51 15.04 -0.56
CA ILE A 140 12.91 15.44 0.71
C ILE A 140 11.83 14.42 1.08
N ASP A 141 12.11 13.59 2.08
CA ASP A 141 11.19 12.57 2.61
C ASP A 141 10.87 12.84 4.08
N LEU A 142 10.46 14.08 4.39
CA LEU A 142 10.02 14.44 5.74
C LEU A 142 8.62 13.92 5.98
N GLU A 143 8.47 13.14 7.06
CA GLU A 143 7.21 12.52 7.43
C GLU A 143 6.73 12.99 8.80
N GLN A 144 5.41 12.89 9.05
CA GLN A 144 4.78 13.12 10.35
C GLN A 144 5.22 14.44 11.04
N THR A 145 5.86 14.34 12.22
CA THR A 145 6.26 15.49 13.03
C THR A 145 7.42 16.28 12.42
N ALA A 146 8.29 15.62 11.64
CA ALA A 146 9.44 16.28 11.01
C ALA A 146 9.00 17.35 9.97
N ILE A 147 7.85 17.20 9.35
CA ILE A 147 7.30 18.17 8.38
C ILE A 147 7.18 19.57 9.01
N ASN A 148 6.74 19.64 10.25
CA ASN A 148 6.49 20.91 10.94
C ASN A 148 7.53 21.23 12.03
N ALA A 149 8.61 20.46 12.15
CA ALA A 149 9.58 20.61 13.21
C ALA A 149 10.42 21.88 13.01
N ALA A 150 10.60 22.63 14.10
CA ALA A 150 11.42 23.83 14.16
C ALA A 150 11.24 24.77 12.94
N ASN A 151 12.32 25.07 12.21
CA ASN A 151 12.31 25.94 11.04
C ASN A 151 12.55 25.18 9.73
N ASN A 152 12.23 23.87 9.68
CA ASN A 152 12.46 23.05 8.50
C ASN A 152 11.87 23.66 7.20
N LYS A 153 10.67 24.21 7.27
CA LYS A 153 9.96 24.82 6.13
C LYS A 153 10.66 26.03 5.51
N THR A 154 11.58 26.65 6.23
CA THR A 154 12.34 27.82 5.74
C THR A 154 13.80 27.50 5.50
N VAL A 155 14.44 26.81 6.44
CA VAL A 155 15.88 26.50 6.41
C VAL A 155 16.21 25.53 5.28
N LEU A 156 15.47 24.41 5.17
CA LEU A 156 15.75 23.39 4.17
C LEU A 156 15.60 23.91 2.73
N PRO A 157 14.49 24.57 2.34
CA PRO A 157 14.37 25.13 1.00
C PRO A 157 15.44 26.19 0.70
N THR A 158 15.81 27.03 1.68
CA THR A 158 16.84 28.04 1.50
C THR A 158 18.22 27.40 1.25
N ALA A 159 18.59 26.37 2.01
CA ALA A 159 19.83 25.64 1.81
C ALA A 159 19.86 24.95 0.44
N LEU A 160 18.76 24.28 0.03
CA LEU A 160 18.67 23.58 -1.26
C LEU A 160 18.76 24.50 -2.46
N LYS A 161 18.17 25.70 -2.40
CA LYS A 161 18.34 26.72 -3.46
C LYS A 161 19.83 27.08 -3.61
N LYS A 162 20.52 27.36 -2.49
CA LYS A 162 21.96 27.68 -2.51
C LYS A 162 22.79 26.52 -3.10
N VAL A 163 22.46 25.26 -2.78
CA VAL A 163 23.14 24.09 -3.36
C VAL A 163 22.89 24.00 -4.85
N LYS A 164 21.63 24.13 -5.30
CA LYS A 164 21.28 24.07 -6.74
C LYS A 164 21.95 25.18 -7.52
N ASP A 165 21.96 26.40 -7.00
CA ASP A 165 22.64 27.55 -7.62
C ASP A 165 24.16 27.34 -7.70
N TYR A 166 24.78 26.74 -6.66
CA TYR A 166 26.20 26.40 -6.64
C TYR A 166 26.58 25.42 -7.77
N TYR A 167 25.77 24.37 -8.01
CA TYR A 167 26.02 23.42 -9.09
C TYR A 167 25.61 23.97 -10.46
N ALA A 168 24.56 24.77 -10.53
CA ALA A 168 24.16 25.44 -11.76
C ALA A 168 25.25 26.37 -12.31
N ALA A 169 25.98 27.08 -11.43
CA ALA A 169 27.14 27.88 -11.82
C ALA A 169 28.28 27.05 -12.42
N GLN A 170 28.30 25.74 -12.20
CA GLN A 170 29.24 24.77 -12.77
C GLN A 170 28.67 24.04 -14.01
N GLY A 171 27.50 24.44 -14.49
CA GLY A 171 26.81 23.79 -15.62
C GLY A 171 26.18 22.44 -15.28
N LYS A 172 26.00 22.12 -13.99
CA LYS A 172 25.39 20.88 -13.49
C LYS A 172 23.97 21.13 -13.00
N ASN A 173 23.08 20.13 -13.12
CA ASN A 173 21.72 20.20 -12.60
C ASN A 173 21.58 19.33 -11.35
N PHE A 174 21.81 19.91 -10.16
CA PHE A 174 21.52 19.25 -8.89
C PHE A 174 20.00 18.98 -8.78
N ILE A 175 19.61 17.71 -8.67
CA ILE A 175 18.19 17.30 -8.66
C ILE A 175 17.61 17.54 -7.27
N ILE A 176 16.42 18.16 -7.21
CA ILE A 176 15.63 18.30 -5.98
C ILE A 176 14.31 17.58 -6.19
N SER A 177 14.03 16.56 -5.37
CA SER A 177 12.75 15.87 -5.37
C SER A 177 12.10 15.88 -3.98
N MET A 178 10.83 15.47 -3.92
CA MET A 178 10.07 15.35 -2.67
C MET A 178 9.22 14.09 -2.72
N ALA A 179 9.09 13.38 -1.59
CA ALA A 179 8.28 12.17 -1.44
C ALA A 179 7.19 12.33 -0.35
N PRO A 180 6.30 13.33 -0.45
CA PRO A 180 5.27 13.56 0.59
C PRO A 180 4.25 12.43 0.65
N GLU A 181 3.71 12.15 1.85
CA GLU A 181 2.48 11.41 2.00
C GLU A 181 1.32 12.19 1.33
N PHE A 182 0.51 11.55 0.48
CA PHE A 182 -0.49 12.28 -0.35
C PHE A 182 -1.50 13.14 0.43
N PRO A 183 -1.90 12.80 1.69
CA PRO A 183 -2.83 13.65 2.44
C PRO A 183 -2.28 15.04 2.75
N TYR A 184 -0.95 15.19 2.84
CA TYR A 184 -0.30 16.49 3.08
C TYR A 184 -0.22 17.39 1.83
N LEU A 185 -0.73 16.91 0.69
CA LEU A 185 -0.86 17.66 -0.56
C LEU A 185 -2.25 18.27 -0.77
N ARG A 186 -3.16 18.16 0.20
CA ARG A 186 -4.42 18.91 0.20
C ARG A 186 -4.14 20.42 0.32
N THR A 187 -5.09 21.26 -0.11
CA THR A 187 -4.93 22.73 -0.19
C THR A 187 -4.56 23.41 1.14
N ALA A 188 -4.72 22.73 2.27
CA ALA A 188 -4.24 23.17 3.59
C ALA A 188 -3.15 22.23 4.14
N GLY A 189 -2.52 21.43 3.29
CA GLY A 189 -1.57 20.40 3.69
C GLY A 189 -0.21 20.96 4.09
N ASN A 190 0.44 20.28 5.01
CA ASN A 190 1.68 20.74 5.62
C ASN A 190 2.89 20.75 4.66
N TYR A 191 2.82 20.04 3.53
CA TYR A 191 3.92 19.99 2.55
C TYR A 191 3.93 21.16 1.56
N LEU A 192 2.83 21.94 1.49
CA LEU A 192 2.69 23.03 0.54
C LEU A 192 3.75 24.11 0.72
N ASP A 193 4.19 24.35 1.96
CA ASP A 193 5.22 25.34 2.24
C ASP A 193 6.56 24.98 1.56
N TYR A 194 6.93 23.68 1.53
CA TYR A 194 8.14 23.22 0.83
C TYR A 194 7.98 23.35 -0.69
N ILE A 195 6.83 22.95 -1.24
CA ILE A 195 6.54 23.04 -2.69
C ILE A 195 6.61 24.50 -3.13
N SER A 196 5.91 25.38 -2.41
CA SER A 196 5.89 26.82 -2.73
C SER A 196 7.27 27.46 -2.59
N ALA A 197 7.99 27.12 -1.51
CA ALA A 197 9.34 27.64 -1.29
C ALA A 197 10.34 27.17 -2.35
N LEU A 198 10.16 25.98 -2.93
CA LEU A 198 11.04 25.40 -3.96
C LEU A 198 10.47 25.52 -5.38
N GLU A 199 9.42 26.35 -5.59
CA GLU A 199 8.91 26.60 -6.93
C GLU A 199 10.00 27.12 -7.86
N GLY A 200 10.12 26.53 -9.05
CA GLY A 200 11.19 26.80 -10.01
C GLY A 200 12.54 26.10 -9.69
N TYR A 201 12.69 25.46 -8.52
CA TYR A 201 13.89 24.74 -8.13
C TYR A 201 13.72 23.22 -8.08
N TYR A 202 12.54 22.70 -7.70
CA TYR A 202 12.34 21.24 -7.67
C TYR A 202 12.17 20.65 -9.07
N ASP A 203 12.65 19.43 -9.25
CA ASP A 203 12.62 18.71 -10.53
C ASP A 203 11.40 17.78 -10.62
N PHE A 204 11.01 17.13 -9.52
CA PHE A 204 9.79 16.32 -9.46
C PHE A 204 9.31 16.05 -8.03
N ILE A 205 8.04 15.64 -7.91
CA ILE A 205 7.42 15.23 -6.66
C ILE A 205 6.85 13.82 -6.85
N ALA A 206 7.16 12.92 -5.90
CA ALA A 206 6.78 11.51 -5.93
C ALA A 206 5.93 11.15 -4.69
N PRO A 207 4.63 11.55 -4.63
CA PRO A 207 3.80 11.30 -3.46
C PRO A 207 3.68 9.82 -3.14
N GLN A 208 3.75 9.48 -1.87
CA GLN A 208 3.51 8.14 -1.36
C GLN A 208 2.00 7.84 -1.39
N TYR A 209 1.59 6.89 -2.25
CA TYR A 209 0.20 6.40 -2.39
C TYR A 209 -0.02 5.14 -1.56
N TYR A 210 0.63 5.01 -0.42
CA TYR A 210 0.61 3.85 0.47
C TYR A 210 0.65 4.27 1.93
N ASN A 211 0.40 3.33 2.85
CA ASN A 211 0.39 3.52 4.31
C ASN A 211 -0.60 4.56 4.83
N GLN A 212 -1.62 4.95 4.05
CA GLN A 212 -2.61 5.95 4.44
C GLN A 212 -3.98 5.32 4.82
N GLY A 213 -4.03 4.00 5.00
CA GLY A 213 -5.22 3.28 5.44
C GLY A 213 -6.44 3.57 4.55
N GLY A 214 -7.56 3.93 5.18
CA GLY A 214 -8.81 4.28 4.50
C GLY A 214 -8.87 5.72 3.98
N ASP A 215 -7.76 6.48 3.97
CA ASP A 215 -7.75 7.81 3.36
C ASP A 215 -7.82 7.73 1.82
N GLY A 216 -8.32 8.80 1.21
CA GLY A 216 -8.60 8.82 -0.22
C GLY A 216 -9.20 10.14 -0.66
N LEU A 217 -10.16 10.09 -1.59
CA LEU A 217 -10.84 11.27 -2.09
C LEU A 217 -12.28 10.98 -2.47
N TRP A 218 -13.12 12.00 -2.40
CA TRP A 218 -14.48 11.96 -2.94
C TRP A 218 -14.44 12.21 -4.45
N VAL A 219 -15.14 11.39 -5.21
CA VAL A 219 -15.22 11.47 -6.68
C VAL A 219 -16.70 11.47 -7.07
N ASP A 220 -17.18 12.60 -7.58
CA ASP A 220 -18.60 12.77 -7.95
C ASP A 220 -18.99 11.89 -9.15
N GLU A 221 -18.05 11.60 -10.05
CA GLU A 221 -18.26 10.79 -11.25
C GLU A 221 -18.28 9.27 -10.97
N ALA A 222 -17.83 8.86 -9.79
CA ALA A 222 -17.81 7.45 -9.40
C ALA A 222 -19.23 6.91 -9.15
N ASN A 223 -19.36 5.59 -9.08
CA ASN A 223 -20.63 4.90 -8.81
C ASN A 223 -21.77 5.34 -9.76
N GLY A 224 -21.48 5.48 -11.06
CA GLY A 224 -22.45 5.87 -12.05
C GLY A 224 -22.93 7.34 -11.99
N GLY A 225 -22.15 8.20 -11.31
CA GLY A 225 -22.46 9.62 -11.13
C GLY A 225 -23.17 9.95 -9.79
N GLU A 226 -23.33 8.95 -8.91
CA GLU A 226 -23.84 9.15 -7.55
C GLU A 226 -22.77 9.65 -6.58
N GLY A 227 -21.51 9.56 -6.97
CA GLY A 227 -20.35 9.86 -6.17
C GLY A 227 -19.95 8.71 -5.24
N ALA A 228 -18.67 8.63 -4.94
CA ALA A 228 -18.13 7.69 -3.98
C ALA A 228 -16.83 8.20 -3.32
N TRP A 229 -16.58 7.72 -2.11
CA TRP A 229 -15.29 7.87 -1.47
C TRP A 229 -14.36 6.74 -1.96
N ILE A 230 -13.32 7.09 -2.70
CA ILE A 230 -12.35 6.15 -3.25
C ILE A 230 -11.15 6.10 -2.31
N THR A 231 -10.92 4.93 -1.70
CA THR A 231 -9.89 4.76 -0.68
C THR A 231 -8.60 4.14 -1.20
N GLN A 232 -7.49 4.50 -0.57
CA GLN A 232 -6.14 4.03 -0.90
C GLN A 232 -5.99 2.50 -0.75
N ASN A 233 -6.64 1.90 0.24
CA ASN A 233 -6.48 0.49 0.60
C ASN A 233 -7.54 -0.45 0.00
N ASP A 234 -8.40 0.03 -0.90
CA ASP A 234 -9.40 -0.79 -1.59
C ASP A 234 -8.90 -1.17 -2.98
N ASP A 235 -8.56 -2.45 -3.16
CA ASP A 235 -8.07 -2.97 -4.44
C ASP A 235 -9.15 -3.04 -5.50
N THR A 236 -10.44 -3.05 -5.15
CA THR A 236 -11.55 -3.09 -6.12
C THR A 236 -11.70 -1.79 -6.90
N VAL A 237 -11.24 -0.68 -6.33
CA VAL A 237 -11.25 0.67 -6.93
C VAL A 237 -9.84 1.21 -7.15
N LYS A 238 -8.82 0.36 -7.17
CA LYS A 238 -7.41 0.77 -7.26
C LYS A 238 -7.10 1.61 -8.49
N GLU A 239 -7.62 1.25 -9.65
CA GLU A 239 -7.47 2.06 -10.87
C GLU A 239 -8.04 3.46 -10.69
N ASP A 240 -9.26 3.56 -10.16
CA ASP A 240 -9.92 4.83 -9.93
C ASP A 240 -9.17 5.67 -8.88
N PHE A 241 -8.67 5.04 -7.81
CA PHE A 241 -7.83 5.74 -6.84
C PHE A 241 -6.58 6.32 -7.49
N LEU A 242 -5.84 5.52 -8.24
CA LEU A 242 -4.63 5.97 -8.93
C LEU A 242 -4.92 7.10 -9.93
N TYR A 243 -5.98 6.94 -10.71
CA TYR A 243 -6.37 7.94 -11.72
C TYR A 243 -6.86 9.24 -11.08
N TYR A 244 -7.90 9.19 -10.27
CA TYR A 244 -8.55 10.41 -9.76
C TYR A 244 -7.70 11.17 -8.75
N LEU A 245 -6.90 10.50 -7.93
CA LEU A 245 -5.95 11.17 -7.04
C LEU A 245 -4.86 11.89 -7.87
N THR A 246 -4.31 11.22 -8.88
CA THR A 246 -3.30 11.83 -9.75
C THR A 246 -3.90 12.98 -10.58
N GLU A 247 -5.06 12.79 -11.19
CA GLU A 247 -5.76 13.87 -11.90
C GLU A 247 -5.98 15.07 -10.98
N SER A 248 -6.45 14.85 -9.75
CA SER A 248 -6.67 15.91 -8.77
C SER A 248 -5.40 16.69 -8.46
N LEU A 249 -4.29 15.98 -8.27
CA LEU A 249 -2.98 16.57 -7.96
C LEU A 249 -2.34 17.29 -9.16
N VAL A 250 -2.58 16.83 -10.38
CA VAL A 250 -1.97 17.51 -11.55
C VAL A 250 -2.86 18.61 -12.12
N THR A 251 -4.14 18.66 -11.76
CA THR A 251 -5.07 19.73 -12.16
C THR A 251 -5.36 20.75 -11.06
N GLY A 252 -5.12 20.40 -9.79
CA GLY A 252 -5.45 21.23 -8.64
C GLY A 252 -6.95 21.19 -8.30
N THR A 253 -7.56 20.02 -8.41
CA THR A 253 -9.00 19.81 -8.14
C THR A 253 -9.22 18.99 -6.86
N ARG A 254 -10.47 18.77 -6.45
CA ARG A 254 -10.90 17.96 -5.30
C ARG A 254 -10.09 18.25 -4.03
N ASN A 255 -9.82 19.55 -3.78
CA ASN A 255 -9.09 20.05 -2.61
C ASN A 255 -7.61 19.61 -2.54
N TYR A 256 -6.96 19.33 -3.67
CA TYR A 256 -5.53 19.06 -3.77
C TYR A 256 -4.77 20.24 -4.43
N THR A 257 -3.48 20.37 -4.08
CA THR A 257 -2.59 21.33 -4.72
C THR A 257 -2.27 20.90 -6.15
N LYS A 258 -1.91 21.85 -7.00
CA LYS A 258 -1.52 21.56 -8.38
C LYS A 258 -0.02 21.35 -8.50
N ILE A 259 0.38 20.21 -9.08
CA ILE A 259 1.76 19.86 -9.43
C ILE A 259 1.81 19.61 -10.94
N PRO A 260 2.74 20.21 -11.71
CA PRO A 260 2.83 19.98 -13.16
C PRO A 260 2.96 18.48 -13.49
N PRO A 261 2.22 17.94 -14.49
CA PRO A 261 2.27 16.51 -14.81
C PRO A 261 3.68 16.01 -15.15
N ASP A 262 4.47 16.82 -15.84
CA ASP A 262 5.86 16.52 -16.22
C ASP A 262 6.84 16.51 -15.03
N LYS A 263 6.36 16.88 -13.85
CA LYS A 263 7.08 16.80 -12.55
C LYS A 263 6.42 15.82 -11.57
N PHE A 264 5.40 15.07 -11.99
CA PHE A 264 4.63 14.21 -11.10
C PHE A 264 4.98 12.74 -11.27
N VAL A 265 5.20 12.04 -10.14
CA VAL A 265 5.59 10.62 -10.08
C VAL A 265 4.69 9.91 -9.07
N ILE A 266 4.05 8.80 -9.43
CA ILE A 266 3.24 8.02 -8.47
C ILE A 266 4.14 7.12 -7.64
N GLY A 267 4.05 7.21 -6.31
CA GLY A 267 4.78 6.34 -5.37
C GLY A 267 3.96 5.14 -4.91
N LEU A 268 4.49 3.93 -5.11
CA LEU A 268 3.84 2.66 -4.76
C LEU A 268 4.80 1.73 -4.00
N PRO A 269 4.33 0.85 -3.12
CA PRO A 269 5.18 -0.19 -2.55
C PRO A 269 5.52 -1.26 -3.59
N SER A 270 6.73 -1.80 -3.53
CA SER A 270 7.18 -2.79 -4.51
C SER A 270 6.45 -4.14 -4.41
N ASN A 271 6.03 -4.50 -3.19
CA ASN A 271 5.29 -5.74 -2.92
C ASN A 271 4.51 -5.62 -1.59
N VAL A 272 3.84 -6.70 -1.19
CA VAL A 272 2.98 -6.76 0.02
C VAL A 272 3.73 -6.63 1.35
N ASP A 273 5.04 -6.85 1.37
CA ASP A 273 5.88 -6.71 2.56
C ASP A 273 6.43 -5.29 2.73
N ALA A 274 6.46 -4.51 1.66
CA ALA A 274 7.08 -3.19 1.63
C ALA A 274 6.27 -2.11 2.37
N ALA A 275 4.95 -2.26 2.45
CA ALA A 275 4.04 -1.33 3.11
C ALA A 275 2.84 -2.04 3.73
N ALA A 276 2.23 -1.41 4.76
CA ALA A 276 1.03 -1.95 5.42
C ALA A 276 -0.19 -1.94 4.49
N SER A 277 -0.25 -0.99 3.56
CA SER A 277 -1.33 -0.85 2.58
C SER A 277 -0.83 -0.15 1.32
N GLY A 278 -1.58 -0.27 0.21
CA GLY A 278 -1.27 0.44 -1.05
C GLY A 278 -0.59 -0.42 -2.10
N TYR A 279 -0.17 -1.65 -1.80
CA TYR A 279 0.32 -2.56 -2.82
C TYR A 279 -0.76 -2.80 -3.89
N VAL A 280 -0.35 -2.75 -5.15
CA VAL A 280 -1.26 -2.95 -6.29
C VAL A 280 -1.28 -4.42 -6.67
N VAL A 281 -2.36 -5.11 -6.32
CA VAL A 281 -2.53 -6.55 -6.59
C VAL A 281 -2.63 -6.81 -8.10
N ASP A 282 -3.51 -6.08 -8.80
CA ASP A 282 -3.61 -6.13 -10.26
C ASP A 282 -2.76 -5.03 -10.90
N PRO A 283 -1.59 -5.36 -11.50
CA PRO A 283 -0.73 -4.37 -12.13
C PRO A 283 -1.42 -3.60 -13.27
N GLN A 284 -2.49 -4.15 -13.83
CA GLN A 284 -3.24 -3.50 -14.90
C GLN A 284 -3.98 -2.23 -14.41
N ALA A 285 -4.26 -2.12 -13.11
CA ALA A 285 -4.80 -0.88 -12.56
C ALA A 285 -3.85 0.31 -12.78
N VAL A 286 -2.52 0.10 -12.66
CA VAL A 286 -1.52 1.14 -12.97
C VAL A 286 -1.53 1.47 -14.45
N TYR A 287 -1.51 0.47 -15.33
CA TYR A 287 -1.51 0.67 -16.78
C TYR A 287 -2.76 1.43 -17.25
N ARG A 288 -3.94 1.05 -16.74
CA ARG A 288 -5.20 1.73 -17.10
C ARG A 288 -5.25 3.16 -16.57
N ALA A 289 -4.77 3.41 -15.34
CA ALA A 289 -4.67 4.75 -14.79
C ALA A 289 -3.76 5.65 -15.65
N PHE A 290 -2.57 5.15 -16.06
CA PHE A 290 -1.68 5.88 -16.95
C PHE A 290 -2.33 6.14 -18.32
N SER A 291 -2.98 5.15 -18.91
CA SER A 291 -3.69 5.31 -20.20
C SER A 291 -4.80 6.37 -20.12
N ARG A 292 -5.54 6.40 -19.00
CA ARG A 292 -6.57 7.43 -18.75
C ARG A 292 -5.96 8.83 -18.62
N LEU A 293 -4.83 8.95 -17.91
CA LEU A 293 -4.10 10.21 -17.78
C LEU A 293 -3.61 10.68 -19.15
N ASP A 294 -3.00 9.81 -19.95
CA ASP A 294 -2.50 10.12 -21.29
C ASP A 294 -3.63 10.54 -22.23
N ALA A 295 -4.78 9.85 -22.18
CA ALA A 295 -5.96 10.20 -22.98
C ALA A 295 -6.53 11.58 -22.63
N ASN A 296 -6.30 12.08 -21.42
CA ASN A 296 -6.70 13.41 -20.97
C ASN A 296 -5.57 14.46 -21.06
N ASN A 297 -4.46 14.16 -21.74
CA ASN A 297 -3.28 15.03 -21.86
C ASN A 297 -2.63 15.37 -20.50
N LEU A 298 -2.70 14.46 -19.55
CA LEU A 298 -2.12 14.57 -18.20
C LEU A 298 -0.96 13.59 -18.01
N SER A 299 -0.19 13.32 -19.06
CA SER A 299 0.92 12.35 -19.04
C SER A 299 1.95 12.72 -17.97
N ILE A 300 2.08 11.89 -16.95
CA ILE A 300 2.94 12.12 -15.78
C ILE A 300 4.38 11.64 -16.01
N LYS A 301 5.31 12.05 -15.13
CA LYS A 301 6.74 11.79 -15.25
C LYS A 301 7.14 10.33 -15.00
N GLY A 302 6.43 9.58 -14.15
CA GLY A 302 6.78 8.19 -13.93
C GLY A 302 6.25 7.55 -12.65
N LEU A 303 7.01 6.55 -12.17
CA LEU A 303 6.73 5.78 -10.97
C LEU A 303 7.88 5.86 -9.96
N MET A 304 7.55 5.76 -8.68
CA MET A 304 8.46 5.56 -7.57
C MET A 304 8.10 4.28 -6.83
N THR A 305 9.09 3.62 -6.24
CA THR A 305 8.80 2.52 -5.31
C THR A 305 9.58 2.58 -4.00
N TRP A 306 8.92 2.25 -2.94
CA TRP A 306 9.48 1.81 -1.68
C TRP A 306 9.46 0.28 -1.65
N SER A 307 10.57 -0.45 -1.81
CA SER A 307 11.92 0.00 -2.15
C SER A 307 12.54 -1.03 -3.12
N VAL A 308 13.69 -0.73 -3.71
CA VAL A 308 14.42 -1.70 -4.56
C VAL A 308 14.88 -2.90 -3.75
N ASN A 309 15.20 -2.72 -2.46
CA ASN A 309 15.57 -3.82 -1.58
C ASN A 309 14.38 -4.77 -1.36
N TRP A 310 13.18 -4.24 -1.23
CA TRP A 310 11.95 -5.03 -1.17
C TRP A 310 11.63 -5.68 -2.51
N ASP A 311 11.82 -4.98 -3.64
CA ASP A 311 11.57 -5.53 -4.98
C ASP A 311 12.42 -6.78 -5.28
N ASN A 312 13.60 -6.88 -4.67
CA ASN A 312 14.45 -8.07 -4.71
C ASN A 312 14.41 -8.93 -3.43
N GLY A 313 13.49 -8.66 -2.53
CA GLY A 313 13.31 -9.38 -1.28
C GLY A 313 12.66 -10.76 -1.45
N LYS A 314 12.21 -11.31 -0.35
CA LYS A 314 11.51 -12.60 -0.30
C LYS A 314 10.38 -12.56 0.73
N SER A 315 9.33 -13.34 0.48
CA SER A 315 8.22 -13.53 1.39
C SER A 315 8.65 -14.30 2.65
N LYS A 316 7.76 -14.36 3.65
CA LYS A 316 7.90 -15.19 4.86
C LYS A 316 8.24 -16.67 4.56
N THR A 317 7.72 -17.20 3.46
CA THR A 317 7.96 -18.60 3.05
C THR A 317 9.22 -18.78 2.22
N GLY A 318 10.00 -17.72 2.01
CA GLY A 318 11.25 -17.73 1.25
C GLY A 318 11.08 -17.60 -0.27
N VAL A 319 9.86 -17.35 -0.76
CA VAL A 319 9.62 -17.11 -2.19
C VAL A 319 10.16 -15.73 -2.55
N ALA A 320 11.10 -15.67 -3.51
CA ALA A 320 11.70 -14.41 -3.95
C ALA A 320 10.71 -13.55 -4.74
N TYR A 321 10.70 -12.25 -4.48
CA TYR A 321 9.96 -11.26 -5.28
C TYR A 321 10.63 -10.98 -6.62
N ASN A 322 11.97 -11.12 -6.68
CA ASN A 322 12.72 -11.19 -7.94
C ASN A 322 12.42 -10.04 -8.91
N TRP A 323 12.50 -8.80 -8.43
CA TRP A 323 12.29 -7.59 -9.22
C TRP A 323 10.89 -7.50 -9.84
N GLU A 324 9.88 -7.81 -9.04
CA GLU A 324 8.50 -7.86 -9.51
C GLU A 324 8.00 -6.48 -9.98
N PHE A 325 8.29 -5.42 -9.22
CA PHE A 325 7.89 -4.06 -9.57
C PHE A 325 8.58 -3.59 -10.86
N ALA A 326 9.90 -3.78 -10.96
CA ALA A 326 10.62 -3.45 -12.17
C ALA A 326 10.05 -4.20 -13.39
N LYS A 327 9.86 -5.52 -13.28
CA LYS A 327 9.30 -6.34 -14.36
C LYS A 327 7.90 -5.95 -14.78
N ARG A 328 7.08 -5.56 -13.82
CA ARG A 328 5.69 -5.12 -14.08
C ARG A 328 5.63 -3.78 -14.80
N TYR A 329 6.51 -2.81 -14.46
CA TYR A 329 6.27 -1.42 -14.84
C TYR A 329 7.36 -0.77 -15.72
N THR A 330 8.45 -1.47 -16.05
CA THR A 330 9.51 -0.94 -16.93
C THR A 330 8.97 -0.40 -18.24
N GLN A 331 8.01 -1.09 -18.84
CA GLN A 331 7.44 -0.69 -20.14
C GLN A 331 6.65 0.62 -20.10
N LEU A 332 6.01 0.94 -18.97
CA LEU A 332 5.35 2.24 -18.77
C LEU A 332 6.35 3.41 -18.84
N ILE A 333 7.59 3.17 -18.44
CA ILE A 333 8.61 4.20 -18.30
C ILE A 333 9.49 4.30 -19.56
N GLN A 334 9.88 3.16 -20.12
CA GLN A 334 10.80 3.12 -21.27
C GLN A 334 10.10 3.27 -22.63
N GLY A 335 8.77 3.25 -22.64
CA GLY A 335 7.99 3.28 -23.88
C GLY A 335 8.10 1.94 -24.61
N GLY A 336 7.04 1.19 -24.66
CA GLY A 336 6.91 -0.10 -25.36
C GLY A 336 5.45 -0.40 -25.60
N VAL A 337 5.19 -1.37 -26.47
CA VAL A 337 3.85 -1.97 -26.54
C VAL A 337 3.61 -2.60 -25.18
N LEU A 338 2.52 -2.19 -24.52
CA LEU A 338 2.08 -2.79 -23.27
C LEU A 338 2.13 -4.32 -23.42
N PRO A 339 2.63 -5.10 -22.43
CA PRO A 339 2.51 -6.54 -22.51
C PRO A 339 1.07 -6.84 -22.86
N PRO A 340 0.78 -7.74 -23.82
CA PRO A 340 -0.57 -8.18 -24.03
C PRO A 340 -1.09 -8.61 -22.67
N GLN A 341 -2.17 -7.98 -22.23
CA GLN A 341 -2.83 -8.33 -20.97
C GLN A 341 -2.99 -9.85 -20.95
N PRO A 342 -2.67 -10.56 -19.87
CA PRO A 342 -3.40 -11.77 -19.62
C PRO A 342 -4.87 -11.30 -19.57
N GLU A 343 -5.60 -11.63 -20.60
CA GLU A 343 -6.99 -11.24 -20.84
C GLU A 343 -7.86 -11.90 -19.77
N LYS A 344 -7.71 -11.44 -18.51
CA LYS A 344 -8.54 -11.94 -17.41
C LYS A 344 -9.98 -11.54 -17.66
N PRO A 345 -10.93 -12.41 -17.39
CA PRO A 345 -12.33 -12.03 -17.43
C PRO A 345 -12.61 -10.95 -16.37
N ASN A 346 -13.60 -10.12 -16.61
CA ASN A 346 -14.11 -9.20 -15.60
C ASN A 346 -14.63 -9.99 -14.40
N ALA A 347 -14.67 -9.37 -13.23
CA ALA A 347 -15.26 -9.98 -12.05
C ALA A 347 -16.76 -10.26 -12.28
N PRO A 348 -17.30 -11.38 -11.77
CA PRO A 348 -18.74 -11.58 -11.73
C PRO A 348 -19.42 -10.47 -10.95
N THR A 349 -20.62 -10.07 -11.38
CA THR A 349 -21.40 -9.00 -10.74
C THR A 349 -22.75 -9.49 -10.23
N ALA A 350 -23.48 -8.64 -9.52
CA ALA A 350 -24.84 -8.92 -9.02
C ALA A 350 -24.92 -10.24 -8.24
N LEU A 351 -23.97 -10.53 -7.37
CA LEU A 351 -24.03 -11.68 -6.48
C LEU A 351 -25.22 -11.55 -5.52
N THR A 352 -26.12 -12.51 -5.56
CA THR A 352 -27.37 -12.53 -4.77
C THR A 352 -27.59 -13.86 -4.09
N VAL A 353 -28.42 -13.87 -3.05
CA VAL A 353 -28.86 -15.06 -2.31
C VAL A 353 -30.36 -15.27 -2.47
N SER A 354 -30.75 -16.53 -2.68
CA SER A 354 -32.14 -16.98 -2.66
C SER A 354 -32.25 -18.33 -1.93
N ALA A 355 -33.47 -18.82 -1.73
CA ALA A 355 -33.74 -20.08 -1.03
C ALA A 355 -32.94 -20.25 0.30
N LEU A 356 -32.85 -19.15 1.06
CA LEU A 356 -32.13 -19.10 2.33
C LEU A 356 -32.89 -19.90 3.41
N THR A 357 -32.19 -20.85 4.02
CA THR A 357 -32.68 -21.69 5.12
C THR A 357 -31.67 -21.68 6.29
N ALA A 358 -31.94 -22.45 7.31
CA ALA A 358 -31.02 -22.67 8.43
C ALA A 358 -29.70 -23.36 8.02
N THR A 359 -29.73 -24.21 7.00
CA THR A 359 -28.61 -25.09 6.63
C THR A 359 -28.19 -25.00 5.17
N SER A 360 -28.84 -24.15 4.37
CA SER A 360 -28.52 -24.00 2.95
C SER A 360 -28.96 -22.66 2.38
N LEU A 361 -28.35 -22.28 1.25
CA LEU A 361 -28.76 -21.15 0.43
C LEU A 361 -28.40 -21.39 -1.03
N GLN A 362 -29.02 -20.63 -1.94
CA GLN A 362 -28.70 -20.58 -3.36
C GLN A 362 -28.01 -19.26 -3.66
N LEU A 363 -26.80 -19.29 -4.19
CA LEU A 363 -26.08 -18.15 -4.75
C LEU A 363 -26.34 -18.04 -6.24
N SER A 364 -26.50 -16.82 -6.76
CA SER A 364 -26.61 -16.52 -8.18
C SER A 364 -25.87 -15.22 -8.50
N TRP A 365 -25.32 -15.12 -9.70
CA TRP A 365 -24.56 -13.95 -10.16
C TRP A 365 -24.75 -13.72 -11.65
N SER A 366 -24.35 -12.52 -12.13
CA SER A 366 -24.31 -12.22 -13.55
C SER A 366 -23.02 -12.76 -14.18
N ALA A 367 -23.12 -13.17 -15.46
CA ALA A 367 -22.00 -13.69 -16.20
C ALA A 367 -20.86 -12.68 -16.28
N ALA A 368 -19.65 -13.14 -15.99
CA ALA A 368 -18.43 -12.38 -16.26
C ALA A 368 -18.18 -12.35 -17.78
N THR A 369 -17.61 -11.25 -18.26
CA THR A 369 -17.23 -11.07 -19.66
C THR A 369 -15.71 -10.96 -19.76
N GLY A 370 -15.15 -11.30 -20.93
CA GLY A 370 -13.73 -11.20 -21.21
C GLY A 370 -13.45 -11.43 -22.69
N ILE A 371 -12.22 -11.24 -23.13
CA ILE A 371 -11.82 -11.51 -24.52
C ILE A 371 -11.87 -13.01 -24.78
N ASN A 372 -11.44 -13.82 -23.81
CA ASN A 372 -11.60 -15.27 -23.89
C ASN A 372 -12.92 -15.71 -23.25
N PRO A 373 -13.58 -16.76 -23.77
CA PRO A 373 -14.79 -17.29 -23.17
C PRO A 373 -14.58 -17.71 -21.71
N VAL A 374 -15.47 -17.29 -20.82
CA VAL A 374 -15.50 -17.76 -19.43
C VAL A 374 -16.01 -19.20 -19.41
N VAL A 375 -15.27 -20.09 -18.77
CA VAL A 375 -15.56 -21.54 -18.74
C VAL A 375 -16.01 -22.03 -17.36
N SER A 376 -15.67 -21.32 -16.28
CA SER A 376 -16.07 -21.72 -14.93
C SER A 376 -16.07 -20.56 -13.95
N TYR A 377 -16.77 -20.75 -12.83
CA TYR A 377 -16.82 -19.87 -11.68
C TYR A 377 -16.44 -20.65 -10.43
N THR A 378 -15.62 -20.05 -9.56
CA THR A 378 -15.28 -20.60 -8.25
C THR A 378 -15.95 -19.75 -7.17
N VAL A 379 -16.71 -20.39 -6.30
CA VAL A 379 -17.42 -19.75 -5.19
C VAL A 379 -16.61 -19.92 -3.91
N TYR A 380 -16.49 -18.84 -3.16
CA TYR A 380 -15.78 -18.80 -1.89
C TYR A 380 -16.73 -18.48 -0.74
N ARG A 381 -16.56 -19.15 0.39
CA ARG A 381 -17.23 -18.90 1.67
C ARG A 381 -16.20 -18.63 2.73
N ASN A 382 -16.28 -17.48 3.39
CA ASN A 382 -15.32 -17.04 4.43
C ASN A 382 -13.86 -17.16 3.96
N GLY A 383 -13.59 -16.81 2.68
CA GLY A 383 -12.25 -16.87 2.08
C GLY A 383 -11.83 -18.24 1.52
N ASN A 384 -12.58 -19.32 1.78
CA ASN A 384 -12.26 -20.66 1.32
C ASN A 384 -13.13 -21.06 0.12
N ALA A 385 -12.53 -21.65 -0.93
CA ALA A 385 -13.25 -22.17 -2.08
C ALA A 385 -14.16 -23.33 -1.65
N ILE A 386 -15.45 -23.26 -1.99
CA ILE A 386 -16.45 -24.27 -1.63
C ILE A 386 -16.96 -25.06 -2.83
N GLY A 387 -16.72 -24.56 -4.05
CA GLY A 387 -17.11 -25.26 -5.26
C GLY A 387 -16.77 -24.49 -6.52
N GLN A 388 -16.72 -25.22 -7.65
CA GLN A 388 -16.54 -24.70 -8.99
C GLN A 388 -17.71 -25.14 -9.88
N THR A 389 -18.19 -24.26 -10.74
CA THR A 389 -19.33 -24.53 -11.64
C THR A 389 -19.18 -23.77 -12.96
N GLY A 390 -19.72 -24.33 -14.05
CA GLY A 390 -19.93 -23.62 -15.32
C GLY A 390 -21.25 -22.82 -15.36
N SER A 391 -22.11 -22.96 -14.35
CA SER A 391 -23.40 -22.26 -14.26
C SER A 391 -23.25 -20.94 -13.54
N LEU A 392 -24.23 -20.04 -13.64
CA LEU A 392 -24.30 -18.74 -12.96
C LEU A 392 -24.92 -18.85 -11.55
N SER A 393 -24.91 -20.04 -10.98
CA SER A 393 -25.45 -20.29 -9.65
C SER A 393 -24.78 -21.49 -8.99
N LEU A 394 -24.77 -21.49 -7.64
CA LEU A 394 -24.28 -22.61 -6.83
C LEU A 394 -25.09 -22.69 -5.53
N GLN A 395 -25.54 -23.91 -5.19
CA GLN A 395 -26.18 -24.15 -3.92
C GLN A 395 -25.11 -24.50 -2.85
N ASP A 396 -25.11 -23.77 -1.75
CA ASP A 396 -24.31 -24.07 -0.57
C ASP A 396 -25.17 -24.79 0.47
N ARG A 397 -24.66 -25.89 1.03
CA ARG A 397 -25.34 -26.76 1.99
C ARG A 397 -24.47 -27.06 3.19
N GLY A 398 -25.05 -27.59 4.26
CA GLY A 398 -24.33 -27.95 5.47
C GLY A 398 -23.89 -26.72 6.27
N LEU A 399 -24.66 -25.63 6.16
CA LEU A 399 -24.47 -24.43 6.96
C LEU A 399 -24.99 -24.63 8.37
N THR A 400 -24.51 -23.84 9.30
CA THR A 400 -24.99 -23.75 10.67
C THR A 400 -26.12 -22.72 10.76
N ALA A 401 -27.18 -23.03 11.47
CA ALA A 401 -28.30 -22.13 11.72
C ALA A 401 -27.83 -20.85 12.42
N ASN A 402 -28.54 -19.73 12.19
CA ASN A 402 -28.32 -18.43 12.84
C ASN A 402 -26.85 -17.90 12.75
N THR A 403 -26.11 -18.31 11.70
CA THR A 403 -24.68 -18.04 11.50
C THR A 403 -24.46 -17.15 10.29
N GLN A 404 -23.52 -16.19 10.42
CA GLN A 404 -23.15 -15.28 9.36
C GLN A 404 -22.04 -15.86 8.49
N TYR A 405 -22.20 -15.73 7.16
CA TYR A 405 -21.23 -16.14 6.16
C TYR A 405 -20.97 -15.01 5.16
N SER A 406 -19.74 -14.91 4.67
CA SER A 406 -19.34 -14.00 3.60
C SER A 406 -19.03 -14.80 2.34
N TYR A 407 -19.57 -14.37 1.19
CA TYR A 407 -19.38 -15.01 -0.11
C TYR A 407 -18.81 -14.06 -1.13
N PHE A 408 -17.98 -14.56 -2.01
CA PHE A 408 -17.61 -13.93 -3.29
C PHE A 408 -17.37 -15.01 -4.36
N VAL A 409 -17.32 -14.58 -5.62
CA VAL A 409 -17.18 -15.47 -6.78
C VAL A 409 -16.08 -14.93 -7.70
N THR A 410 -15.26 -15.81 -8.27
CA THR A 410 -14.31 -15.51 -9.34
C THR A 410 -14.71 -16.26 -10.61
N ALA A 411 -14.34 -15.72 -11.78
CA ALA A 411 -14.52 -16.36 -13.08
C ALA A 411 -13.17 -16.85 -13.62
N THR A 412 -13.15 -17.97 -14.34
CA THR A 412 -11.97 -18.49 -15.03
C THR A 412 -12.28 -18.63 -16.52
N ASP A 413 -11.39 -18.11 -17.37
CA ASP A 413 -11.53 -18.19 -18.82
C ASP A 413 -10.94 -19.47 -19.42
N SER A 414 -11.10 -19.66 -20.74
CA SER A 414 -10.60 -20.82 -21.49
C SER A 414 -9.07 -20.90 -21.58
N LYS A 415 -8.35 -19.87 -21.17
CA LYS A 415 -6.88 -19.83 -21.07
C LYS A 415 -6.37 -20.08 -19.65
N GLY A 416 -7.29 -20.25 -18.67
CA GLY A 416 -6.96 -20.45 -17.27
C GLY A 416 -6.73 -19.15 -16.49
N ASN A 417 -7.00 -17.98 -17.07
CA ASN A 417 -6.90 -16.72 -16.37
C ASN A 417 -8.10 -16.55 -15.43
N GLN A 418 -7.84 -16.19 -14.19
CA GLN A 418 -8.87 -15.95 -13.18
C GLN A 418 -9.15 -14.46 -13.01
N SER A 419 -10.43 -14.10 -12.91
CA SER A 419 -10.89 -12.73 -12.64
C SER A 419 -10.53 -12.26 -11.22
N LEU A 420 -10.67 -10.97 -10.98
CA LEU A 420 -10.81 -10.46 -9.61
C LEU A 420 -12.09 -11.04 -8.96
N PRO A 421 -12.16 -11.06 -7.61
CA PRO A 421 -13.38 -11.42 -6.90
C PRO A 421 -14.55 -10.48 -7.22
N SER A 422 -15.78 -11.00 -7.22
CA SER A 422 -16.98 -10.16 -7.13
C SER A 422 -17.00 -9.35 -5.83
N SER A 423 -17.85 -8.34 -5.75
CA SER A 423 -18.19 -7.73 -4.46
C SER A 423 -18.63 -8.82 -3.46
N SER A 424 -18.18 -8.69 -2.20
CA SER A 424 -18.53 -9.65 -1.16
C SER A 424 -19.98 -9.47 -0.72
N LEU A 425 -20.70 -10.59 -0.57
CA LEU A 425 -22.06 -10.63 -0.05
C LEU A 425 -22.07 -11.30 1.33
N THR A 426 -22.54 -10.58 2.34
CA THR A 426 -22.70 -11.13 3.69
C THR A 426 -24.14 -11.53 3.92
N VAL A 427 -24.37 -12.76 4.37
CA VAL A 427 -25.70 -13.31 4.64
C VAL A 427 -25.70 -14.08 5.95
N LYS A 428 -26.80 -14.02 6.70
CA LYS A 428 -27.02 -14.81 7.91
C LYS A 428 -28.08 -15.86 7.64
N THR A 429 -27.76 -17.15 7.94
CA THR A 429 -28.72 -18.26 7.84
C THR A 429 -29.91 -18.04 8.79
N THR A 430 -31.07 -18.55 8.41
CA THR A 430 -32.27 -18.49 9.27
C THR A 430 -32.06 -19.35 10.54
N ASP A 431 -32.88 -19.09 11.54
CA ASP A 431 -33.02 -20.00 12.66
C ASP A 431 -33.67 -21.31 12.12
N ASP A 432 -33.19 -22.46 12.55
CA ASP A 432 -33.72 -23.76 12.10
C ASP A 432 -35.05 -24.13 12.76
N GLY A 433 -35.60 -23.20 13.57
CA GLY A 433 -36.80 -23.43 14.36
C GLY A 433 -36.62 -24.48 15.47
N THR A 434 -35.42 -25.08 15.52
CA THR A 434 -34.96 -25.75 16.71
C THR A 434 -34.40 -24.65 17.62
N THR A 435 -35.26 -24.09 18.43
CA THR A 435 -34.81 -23.54 19.71
C THR A 435 -33.83 -24.59 20.27
N PRO A 436 -32.57 -24.23 20.65
CA PRO A 436 -31.75 -25.17 21.43
C PRO A 436 -32.69 -25.66 22.54
N PRO A 437 -32.79 -26.98 22.78
CA PRO A 437 -33.76 -27.49 23.74
C PRO A 437 -33.60 -26.60 24.95
N ASN A 438 -34.64 -25.81 25.18
CA ASN A 438 -34.71 -24.96 26.35
C ASN A 438 -34.29 -25.86 27.47
N PRO A 439 -33.16 -25.68 28.18
CA PRO A 439 -32.68 -26.65 29.18
C PRO A 439 -33.91 -26.96 30.01
N GLY A 440 -34.47 -28.14 29.74
CA GLY A 440 -35.91 -28.46 29.87
C GLY A 440 -36.42 -27.85 31.15
N ILE A 441 -37.57 -27.09 31.10
CA ILE A 441 -38.15 -26.47 32.27
C ILE A 441 -38.23 -27.60 33.31
N THR A 442 -37.21 -27.66 34.14
CA THR A 442 -37.09 -28.69 35.19
C THR A 442 -37.91 -28.25 36.37
N GLU A 443 -38.46 -29.21 37.09
CA GLU A 443 -39.07 -28.90 38.36
C GLU A 443 -37.99 -28.36 39.32
N TRP A 444 -38.32 -27.34 40.09
CA TRP A 444 -37.39 -26.77 41.07
C TRP A 444 -36.90 -27.82 42.07
N GLU A 445 -35.61 -27.87 42.25
CA GLU A 445 -34.94 -28.82 43.16
C GLU A 445 -34.18 -28.10 44.27
N ILE A 446 -34.18 -28.69 45.47
CA ILE A 446 -33.36 -28.23 46.59
C ILE A 446 -31.87 -28.60 46.37
N ASN A 447 -30.96 -27.73 46.82
CA ASN A 447 -29.49 -27.88 46.66
C ASN A 447 -29.02 -27.87 45.18
N HIS A 448 -29.82 -27.33 44.26
CA HIS A 448 -29.46 -27.17 42.86
C HIS A 448 -28.90 -25.76 42.62
N ALA A 449 -27.82 -25.66 41.81
CA ALA A 449 -27.24 -24.37 41.41
C ALA A 449 -27.99 -23.79 40.21
N TYR A 450 -28.71 -22.70 40.41
CA TYR A 450 -29.43 -21.96 39.39
C TYR A 450 -28.66 -20.70 38.97
N LYS A 451 -28.72 -20.38 37.69
CA LYS A 451 -28.18 -19.13 37.14
C LYS A 451 -29.30 -18.14 36.84
N ALA A 452 -29.02 -16.88 36.91
CA ALA A 452 -29.95 -15.85 36.48
C ALA A 452 -30.39 -16.12 35.02
N GLY A 453 -31.71 -16.17 34.80
CA GLY A 453 -32.34 -16.55 33.53
C GLY A 453 -32.83 -18.00 33.45
N ASP A 454 -32.44 -18.89 34.33
CA ASP A 454 -32.96 -20.28 34.39
C ASP A 454 -34.47 -20.26 34.68
N ILE A 455 -35.21 -21.14 33.99
CA ILE A 455 -36.65 -21.25 34.14
C ILE A 455 -36.97 -22.60 34.79
N VAL A 456 -37.76 -22.56 35.86
CA VAL A 456 -38.21 -23.76 36.58
C VAL A 456 -39.71 -23.84 36.70
N THR A 457 -40.28 -25.02 36.91
CA THR A 457 -41.66 -25.20 37.39
C THR A 457 -41.63 -25.44 38.89
N TYR A 458 -42.58 -24.85 39.60
CA TYR A 458 -42.79 -25.11 41.00
C TYR A 458 -44.27 -24.96 41.33
N GLN A 459 -44.88 -25.98 41.87
CA GLN A 459 -46.35 -26.01 42.16
C GLN A 459 -47.22 -25.67 40.95
N GLY A 460 -46.85 -26.17 39.77
CA GLY A 460 -47.58 -25.98 38.53
C GLY A 460 -47.44 -24.59 37.90
N LYS A 461 -46.58 -23.71 38.40
CA LYS A 461 -46.29 -22.40 37.85
C LYS A 461 -44.86 -22.27 37.39
N LYS A 462 -44.58 -21.38 36.44
CA LYS A 462 -43.23 -21.16 35.94
C LYS A 462 -42.59 -19.93 36.61
N TYR A 463 -41.32 -20.03 36.93
CA TYR A 463 -40.53 -18.98 37.57
C TYR A 463 -39.18 -18.86 36.82
N THR A 464 -38.69 -17.62 36.71
CA THR A 464 -37.32 -17.36 36.25
C THR A 464 -36.43 -17.00 37.42
N CYS A 465 -35.24 -17.54 37.46
CA CYS A 465 -34.19 -17.18 38.41
C CYS A 465 -33.68 -15.77 38.09
N ILE A 466 -33.78 -14.83 39.05
CA ILE A 466 -33.38 -13.42 38.88
C ILE A 466 -31.92 -13.23 39.26
N GLN A 467 -31.42 -14.04 40.23
CA GLN A 467 -30.06 -13.97 40.72
C GLN A 467 -29.47 -15.39 40.90
N SER A 468 -28.27 -15.63 40.37
CA SER A 468 -27.61 -16.92 40.49
C SER A 468 -27.40 -17.29 41.95
N HIS A 469 -27.83 -18.49 42.31
CA HIS A 469 -27.74 -19.02 43.68
C HIS A 469 -27.81 -20.55 43.70
N THR A 470 -27.45 -21.16 44.84
CA THR A 470 -27.77 -22.55 45.10
C THR A 470 -29.02 -22.60 46.00
N SER A 471 -30.06 -23.27 45.52
CA SER A 471 -31.34 -23.39 46.23
C SER A 471 -31.24 -24.10 47.56
N ASN A 472 -32.09 -23.75 48.49
CA ASN A 472 -32.27 -24.46 49.79
C ASN A 472 -33.76 -24.48 50.16
N ALA A 473 -34.10 -25.16 51.23
CA ALA A 473 -35.51 -25.34 51.63
C ALA A 473 -36.28 -24.02 51.91
N GLY A 474 -35.59 -22.93 52.22
CA GLY A 474 -36.17 -21.61 52.45
C GLY A 474 -36.25 -20.71 51.21
N TRP A 475 -35.60 -21.11 50.11
CA TRP A 475 -35.47 -20.32 48.89
C TRP A 475 -36.29 -20.85 47.70
N THR A 476 -37.50 -21.35 48.03
CA THR A 476 -38.43 -21.83 47.01
C THR A 476 -38.94 -20.68 46.15
N PRO A 477 -39.38 -20.90 44.90
CA PRO A 477 -39.87 -19.87 44.01
C PRO A 477 -41.04 -19.05 44.56
N THR A 478 -41.82 -19.59 45.49
CA THR A 478 -42.93 -18.89 46.17
C THR A 478 -42.52 -18.17 47.44
N ALA A 479 -41.32 -18.46 48.01
CA ALA A 479 -40.87 -17.85 49.26
C ALA A 479 -39.77 -16.79 49.07
N ALA A 480 -38.97 -16.90 48.03
CA ALA A 480 -37.81 -16.02 47.78
C ALA A 480 -37.98 -15.14 46.51
N PHE A 481 -38.83 -14.12 46.62
CA PHE A 481 -39.17 -13.19 45.51
C PHE A 481 -38.00 -12.35 45.02
N THR A 482 -36.88 -12.28 45.76
CA THR A 482 -35.63 -11.64 45.34
C THR A 482 -34.77 -12.55 44.47
N LEU A 483 -35.04 -13.85 44.45
CA LEU A 483 -34.33 -14.86 43.68
C LEU A 483 -35.16 -15.38 42.50
N TRP A 484 -36.50 -15.29 42.60
CA TRP A 484 -37.43 -15.91 41.67
C TRP A 484 -38.54 -14.92 41.24
N GLN A 485 -38.80 -14.85 39.96
CA GLN A 485 -39.91 -14.10 39.39
C GLN A 485 -40.91 -15.05 38.71
N LEU A 486 -42.20 -14.92 39.05
CA LEU A 486 -43.26 -15.63 38.36
C LEU A 486 -43.33 -15.22 36.90
N ILE A 487 -43.38 -16.18 36.01
CA ILE A 487 -43.61 -16.00 34.57
C ILE A 487 -45.07 -16.43 34.30
N ALA A 488 -45.81 -15.57 33.59
CA ALA A 488 -47.22 -15.82 33.27
C ALA A 488 -47.41 -17.04 32.39
#